data_fa1533a62df48fd236a1801d709854a5
#
_entry.id   fa1533a62df48fd236a1801d709854a5
#
_cell.length_a   1.000
_cell.length_b   1.000
_cell.length_c   1.000
_cell.angle_alpha   90.00
_cell.angle_beta   90.00
_cell.angle_gamma   90.00
#
_symmetry.space_group_name_H-M   'P 1'
#
loop_
_entity.id
_entity.type
_entity.pdbx_description
1 polymer ?
#
loop_
_entity_poly.entity_id
_entity_poly.type
_entity_poly.pdbx_seq_one_letter_code
_entity_poly.pdbx_strand_id
1 'polypeptide(L)'
;MTAKRVENIKRNLIFEIAAKTGSFLLAFLSRAIFIRYLGEDYLGVNGYYSNILQILNLSELGLANAAMFHLYKPLAENDTEHLKSLEAYYRKLYHAIALFILVVGLSLTPWIEQLVRVQKEIPNLKLYYVLALLNIVASYLFIYKNTLLNASQNQYIYNTSSVVFSFLMQIVQIGVLTIRRDYALYLIVQAATTAANMVYISCKADKLFPFLKDKKVKELDREEKKSISCDVRAMCPYKIGEGILNYSDNIFINSLINTTTIAFYTNYVSLTNVLTLMGSVVYNAIFATIGDFNVSSDEKQKKQLFNMIIFGYSWIAMFFACGFICMASDIVKIWLGERFMLPSDVVLAMSLNVYLVLIMCPVNVYRITTGMFRKTKGILLYAAAANIFFSYFLGSRFGLIGIVLATSLARLITQFWFEPVVLYREVFSHSHVNEYFRRVTMGIIIALLSSIIVDRLAGILPFQGILYVVIKFLVCCLIPNLLYYLIYRNDPSMKITKDLISRKFARFIRKRK
;
A
#
# COMPACT_ATOMS: atom_id res chain seq x y z
N MET A 1 11.02 -16.34 -26.20
CA MET A 1 10.73 -16.99 -24.89
C MET A 1 10.23 -18.40 -25.15
N THR A 2 10.82 -19.44 -24.55
CA THR A 2 10.36 -20.82 -24.72
C THR A 2 9.00 -21.02 -24.04
N ALA A 3 8.09 -21.80 -24.67
CA ALA A 3 6.73 -22.08 -24.16
C ALA A 3 6.74 -22.54 -22.69
N LYS A 4 7.72 -23.35 -22.30
CA LYS A 4 7.94 -23.83 -20.92
C LYS A 4 8.21 -22.69 -19.92
N ARG A 5 8.89 -21.60 -20.34
CA ARG A 5 9.17 -20.42 -19.49
C ARG A 5 7.88 -19.60 -19.25
N VAL A 6 7.02 -19.47 -20.25
CA VAL A 6 5.72 -18.79 -20.14
C VAL A 6 4.76 -19.57 -19.24
N GLU A 7 4.77 -20.91 -19.33
CA GLU A 7 3.94 -21.78 -18.49
C GLU A 7 4.36 -21.72 -17.00
N ASN A 8 5.66 -21.73 -16.73
CA ASN A 8 6.19 -21.56 -15.37
C ASN A 8 5.85 -20.20 -14.79
N ILE A 9 5.93 -19.12 -15.59
CA ILE A 9 5.53 -17.77 -15.14
C ILE A 9 4.04 -17.75 -14.78
N LYS A 10 3.17 -18.34 -15.60
CA LYS A 10 1.72 -18.42 -15.30
C LYS A 10 1.43 -19.20 -14.03
N ARG A 11 2.07 -20.36 -13.86
CA ARG A 11 1.89 -21.21 -12.67
C ARG A 11 2.33 -20.47 -11.40
N ASN A 12 3.49 -19.79 -11.45
CA ASN A 12 3.99 -19.01 -10.33
C ASN A 12 3.08 -17.83 -9.99
N LEU A 13 2.54 -17.14 -11.01
CA LEU A 13 1.60 -16.03 -10.80
C LEU A 13 0.30 -16.50 -10.16
N ILE A 14 -0.28 -17.61 -10.62
CA ILE A 14 -1.50 -18.20 -10.05
C ILE A 14 -1.24 -18.62 -8.59
N PHE A 15 -0.11 -19.26 -8.33
CA PHE A 15 0.28 -19.64 -6.97
C PHE A 15 0.45 -18.41 -6.06
N GLU A 16 1.11 -17.36 -6.54
CA GLU A 16 1.31 -16.12 -5.77
C GLU A 16 -0.02 -15.42 -5.46
N ILE A 17 -0.94 -15.35 -6.43
CA ILE A 17 -2.27 -14.77 -6.23
C ILE A 17 -3.06 -15.61 -5.21
N ALA A 18 -3.10 -16.92 -5.36
CA ALA A 18 -3.81 -17.81 -4.46
C ALA A 18 -3.24 -17.75 -3.03
N ALA A 19 -1.92 -17.74 -2.90
CA ALA A 19 -1.24 -17.64 -1.61
C ALA A 19 -1.49 -16.29 -0.92
N LYS A 20 -1.45 -15.17 -1.66
CA LYS A 20 -1.80 -13.84 -1.13
C LYS A 20 -3.26 -13.79 -0.70
N THR A 21 -4.18 -14.30 -1.53
CA THR A 21 -5.61 -14.35 -1.19
C THR A 21 -5.86 -15.18 0.07
N GLY A 22 -5.24 -16.36 0.18
CA GLY A 22 -5.32 -17.18 1.39
C GLY A 22 -4.76 -16.49 2.62
N SER A 23 -3.64 -15.79 2.49
CA SER A 23 -3.05 -15.00 3.57
C SER A 23 -3.97 -13.86 4.03
N PHE A 24 -4.69 -13.20 3.11
CA PHE A 24 -5.69 -12.19 3.46
C PHE A 24 -6.87 -12.78 4.22
N LEU A 25 -7.44 -13.88 3.73
CA LEU A 25 -8.57 -14.54 4.40
C LEU A 25 -8.19 -14.98 5.82
N LEU A 26 -6.98 -15.52 5.98
CA LEU A 26 -6.47 -15.89 7.29
C LEU A 26 -6.22 -14.67 8.19
N ALA A 27 -5.77 -13.54 7.65
CA ALA A 27 -5.60 -12.30 8.39
C ALA A 27 -6.96 -11.75 8.88
N PHE A 28 -8.01 -11.82 8.07
CA PHE A 28 -9.37 -11.47 8.49
C PHE A 28 -9.86 -12.37 9.62
N LEU A 29 -9.64 -13.68 9.52
CA LEU A 29 -9.97 -14.63 10.57
C LEU A 29 -9.18 -14.37 11.85
N SER A 30 -7.87 -14.19 11.75
CA SER A 30 -6.99 -13.87 12.88
C SER A 30 -7.42 -12.60 13.60
N ARG A 31 -7.86 -11.58 12.86
CA ARG A 31 -8.34 -10.33 13.44
C ARG A 31 -9.66 -10.51 14.18
N ALA A 32 -10.61 -11.29 13.65
CA ALA A 32 -11.86 -11.60 14.35
C ALA A 32 -11.60 -12.37 15.65
N ILE A 33 -10.68 -13.34 15.62
CA ILE A 33 -10.24 -14.11 16.78
C ILE A 33 -9.55 -13.20 17.81
N PHE A 34 -8.68 -12.28 17.34
CA PHE A 34 -8.01 -11.30 18.20
C PHE A 34 -9.02 -10.47 18.99
N ILE A 35 -10.02 -9.89 18.30
CA ILE A 35 -11.06 -9.08 18.94
C ILE A 35 -11.88 -9.91 19.92
N ARG A 36 -12.20 -11.15 19.55
CA ARG A 36 -13.01 -12.05 20.40
C ARG A 36 -12.35 -12.36 21.74
N TYR A 37 -11.01 -12.55 21.75
CA TYR A 37 -10.28 -12.99 22.95
C TYR A 37 -9.61 -11.87 23.73
N LEU A 38 -9.13 -10.82 23.07
CA LEU A 38 -8.44 -9.69 23.71
C LEU A 38 -9.30 -8.41 23.76
N GLY A 39 -10.23 -8.24 22.82
CA GLY A 39 -11.10 -7.07 22.75
C GLY A 39 -10.58 -5.95 21.85
N GLU A 40 -11.42 -4.92 21.69
CA GLU A 40 -11.15 -3.77 20.84
C GLU A 40 -10.04 -2.86 21.36
N ASP A 41 -9.89 -2.72 22.69
CA ASP A 41 -8.88 -1.86 23.29
C ASP A 41 -7.46 -2.33 22.93
N TYR A 42 -7.20 -3.66 23.02
CA TYR A 42 -5.92 -4.23 22.55
C TYR A 42 -5.71 -4.06 21.05
N LEU A 43 -6.77 -4.13 20.25
CA LEU A 43 -6.66 -3.89 18.81
C LEU A 43 -6.34 -2.42 18.52
N GLY A 44 -6.94 -1.50 19.25
CA GLY A 44 -6.65 -0.07 19.18
C GLY A 44 -5.18 0.22 19.51
N VAL A 45 -4.68 -0.35 20.62
CA VAL A 45 -3.28 -0.26 21.03
C VAL A 45 -2.35 -0.81 19.95
N ASN A 46 -2.67 -1.99 19.41
CA ASN A 46 -1.87 -2.59 18.32
C ASN A 46 -1.81 -1.71 17.08
N GLY A 47 -2.95 -1.10 16.68
CA GLY A 47 -3.00 -0.15 15.56
C GLY A 47 -2.22 1.13 15.84
N TYR A 48 -2.32 1.67 17.05
CA TYR A 48 -1.59 2.86 17.47
C TYR A 48 -0.06 2.64 17.46
N TYR A 49 0.40 1.54 18.07
CA TYR A 49 1.82 1.18 18.06
C TYR A 49 2.34 0.95 16.65
N SER A 50 1.57 0.24 15.83
CA SER A 50 1.94 0.00 14.42
C SER A 50 2.17 1.31 13.67
N ASN A 51 1.33 2.33 13.85
CA ASN A 51 1.47 3.59 13.13
C ASN A 51 2.61 4.46 13.67
N ILE A 52 2.80 4.57 14.99
CA ILE A 52 3.99 5.25 15.56
C ILE A 52 5.27 4.61 15.01
N LEU A 53 5.34 3.29 15.05
CA LEU A 53 6.52 2.56 14.60
C LEU A 53 6.71 2.64 13.09
N GLN A 54 5.64 2.71 12.28
CA GLN A 54 5.73 2.96 10.84
C GLN A 54 6.26 4.37 10.52
N ILE A 55 5.93 5.37 11.32
CA ILE A 55 6.54 6.71 11.17
C ILE A 55 8.04 6.66 11.50
N LEU A 56 8.47 5.93 12.51
CA LEU A 56 9.89 5.71 12.77
C LEU A 56 10.57 4.92 11.63
N ASN A 57 9.85 3.98 11.01
CA ASN A 57 10.31 3.20 9.87
C ASN A 57 10.58 4.06 8.61
N LEU A 58 10.04 5.28 8.54
CA LEU A 58 10.36 6.24 7.49
C LEU A 58 11.84 6.63 7.43
N SER A 59 12.63 6.30 8.44
CA SER A 59 14.09 6.47 8.40
C SER A 59 14.79 5.68 7.29
N GLU A 60 14.12 4.65 6.73
CA GLU A 60 14.59 3.94 5.52
C GLU A 60 14.55 4.78 4.23
N LEU A 61 13.69 5.75 4.16
CA LEU A 61 13.49 6.91 3.28
C LEU A 61 14.13 6.85 1.88
N GLY A 62 13.84 5.78 1.15
CA GLY A 62 14.32 5.63 -0.23
C GLY A 62 15.69 4.95 -0.36
N LEU A 63 16.29 4.51 0.75
CA LEU A 63 17.57 3.79 0.71
C LEU A 63 17.49 2.53 -0.17
N ALA A 64 16.39 1.78 -0.12
CA ALA A 64 16.20 0.59 -0.96
C ALA A 64 16.21 0.94 -2.46
N ASN A 65 15.55 2.02 -2.87
CA ASN A 65 15.52 2.45 -4.27
C ASN A 65 16.88 2.99 -4.74
N ALA A 66 17.54 3.80 -3.91
CA ALA A 66 18.89 4.27 -4.19
C ALA A 66 19.88 3.11 -4.30
N ALA A 67 19.80 2.15 -3.36
CA ALA A 67 20.64 0.96 -3.39
C ALA A 67 20.43 0.11 -4.64
N MET A 68 19.19 -0.12 -5.06
CA MET A 68 18.90 -0.85 -6.30
C MET A 68 19.53 -0.18 -7.52
N PHE A 69 19.45 1.16 -7.62
CA PHE A 69 20.03 1.91 -8.72
C PHE A 69 21.55 1.67 -8.84
N HIS A 70 22.27 1.71 -7.72
CA HIS A 70 23.72 1.48 -7.69
C HIS A 70 24.11 0.00 -7.88
N LEU A 71 23.19 -0.95 -7.61
CA LEU A 71 23.45 -2.38 -7.80
C LEU A 71 23.29 -2.85 -9.26
N TYR A 72 22.50 -2.16 -10.11
CA TYR A 72 22.19 -2.64 -11.46
C TYR A 72 23.42 -2.76 -12.35
N LYS A 73 24.32 -1.75 -12.35
CA LYS A 73 25.51 -1.74 -13.20
C LYS A 73 26.49 -2.86 -12.81
N PRO A 74 26.93 -2.99 -11.54
CA PRO A 74 27.80 -4.09 -11.13
C PRO A 74 27.20 -5.49 -11.36
N LEU A 75 25.86 -5.63 -11.21
CA LEU A 75 25.18 -6.89 -11.54
C LEU A 75 25.25 -7.23 -13.03
N ALA A 76 25.07 -6.25 -13.92
CA ALA A 76 25.14 -6.42 -15.35
C ALA A 76 26.57 -6.77 -15.82
N GLU A 77 27.59 -6.18 -15.19
CA GLU A 77 29.00 -6.38 -15.46
C GLU A 77 29.60 -7.61 -14.75
N ASN A 78 28.82 -8.29 -13.87
CA ASN A 78 29.27 -9.38 -12.98
C ASN A 78 30.46 -9.00 -12.09
N ASP A 79 30.57 -7.72 -11.70
CA ASP A 79 31.61 -7.22 -10.81
C ASP A 79 31.33 -7.61 -9.36
N THR A 80 31.75 -8.79 -8.97
CA THR A 80 31.52 -9.36 -7.64
C THR A 80 32.26 -8.58 -6.53
N GLU A 81 33.41 -7.97 -6.82
CA GLU A 81 34.17 -7.21 -5.83
C GLU A 81 33.42 -5.91 -5.49
N HIS A 82 32.93 -5.22 -6.51
CA HIS A 82 32.14 -4.02 -6.29
C HIS A 82 30.80 -4.30 -5.59
N LEU A 83 30.12 -5.42 -5.98
CA LEU A 83 28.90 -5.87 -5.29
C LEU A 83 29.12 -6.16 -3.81
N LYS A 84 30.24 -6.79 -3.42
CA LYS A 84 30.63 -6.99 -2.00
C LYS A 84 30.75 -5.66 -1.27
N SER A 85 31.42 -4.69 -1.89
CA SER A 85 31.65 -3.38 -1.31
C SER A 85 30.36 -2.60 -1.07
N LEU A 86 29.46 -2.61 -2.06
CA LEU A 86 28.12 -2.01 -1.94
C LEU A 86 27.28 -2.69 -0.86
N GLU A 87 27.24 -4.01 -0.86
CA GLU A 87 26.48 -4.78 0.13
C GLU A 87 26.96 -4.51 1.57
N ALA A 88 28.28 -4.50 1.78
CA ALA A 88 28.85 -4.19 3.09
C ALA A 88 28.55 -2.75 3.54
N TYR A 89 28.54 -1.80 2.61
CA TYR A 89 28.13 -0.43 2.89
C TYR A 89 26.64 -0.32 3.25
N TYR A 90 25.76 -0.94 2.47
CA TYR A 90 24.33 -0.96 2.77
C TYR A 90 24.00 -1.68 4.07
N ARG A 91 24.69 -2.78 4.39
CA ARG A 91 24.58 -3.46 5.68
C ARG A 91 24.86 -2.48 6.84
N LYS A 92 25.94 -1.69 6.75
CA LYS A 92 26.26 -0.69 7.78
C LYS A 92 25.15 0.37 7.90
N LEU A 93 24.62 0.85 6.77
CA LEU A 93 23.54 1.84 6.75
C LEU A 93 22.24 1.29 7.35
N TYR A 94 21.82 0.10 6.96
CA TYR A 94 20.58 -0.51 7.48
C TYR A 94 20.70 -0.85 8.98
N HIS A 95 21.86 -1.31 9.43
CA HIS A 95 22.08 -1.52 10.87
C HIS A 95 22.11 -0.20 11.65
N ALA A 96 22.65 0.88 11.08
CA ALA A 96 22.59 2.20 11.70
C ALA A 96 21.14 2.72 11.80
N ILE A 97 20.33 2.51 10.77
CA ILE A 97 18.88 2.81 10.81
C ILE A 97 18.16 1.96 11.85
N ALA A 98 18.42 0.66 11.91
CA ALA A 98 17.84 -0.22 12.92
C ALA A 98 18.18 0.24 14.35
N LEU A 99 19.44 0.62 14.59
CA LEU A 99 19.88 1.18 15.86
C LEU A 99 19.21 2.52 16.17
N PHE A 100 19.08 3.40 15.18
CA PHE A 100 18.36 4.67 15.33
C PHE A 100 16.89 4.44 15.71
N ILE A 101 16.19 3.54 15.02
CA ILE A 101 14.79 3.16 15.32
C ILE A 101 14.70 2.59 16.75
N LEU A 102 15.65 1.73 17.14
CA LEU A 102 15.67 1.15 18.47
C LEU A 102 15.88 2.22 19.55
N VAL A 103 16.86 3.10 19.38
CA VAL A 103 17.18 4.16 20.37
C VAL A 103 16.02 5.15 20.49
N VAL A 104 15.53 5.67 19.36
CA VAL A 104 14.41 6.62 19.35
C VAL A 104 13.12 5.95 19.84
N GLY A 105 12.87 4.70 19.42
CA GLY A 105 11.71 3.94 19.88
C GLY A 105 11.75 3.70 21.39
N LEU A 106 12.89 3.28 21.94
CA LEU A 106 13.05 3.09 23.39
C LEU A 106 12.92 4.41 24.17
N SER A 107 13.38 5.53 23.62
CA SER A 107 13.22 6.84 24.26
C SER A 107 11.75 7.26 24.43
N LEU A 108 10.83 6.76 23.61
CA LEU A 108 9.38 6.99 23.73
C LEU A 108 8.72 6.12 24.81
N THR A 109 9.35 5.03 25.23
CA THR A 109 8.76 4.06 26.18
C THR A 109 8.24 4.68 27.48
N PRO A 110 8.91 5.67 28.14
CA PRO A 110 8.41 6.27 29.37
C PRO A 110 7.04 6.94 29.22
N TRP A 111 6.76 7.52 28.04
CA TRP A 111 5.54 8.28 27.76
C TRP A 111 4.40 7.43 27.21
N ILE A 112 4.63 6.15 26.89
CA ILE A 112 3.61 5.29 26.23
C ILE A 112 2.32 5.20 27.05
N GLU A 113 2.39 5.07 28.35
CA GLU A 113 1.20 5.00 29.23
C GLU A 113 0.38 6.30 29.23
N GLN A 114 1.05 7.44 29.03
CA GLN A 114 0.39 8.74 28.94
C GLN A 114 -0.22 9.00 27.53
N LEU A 115 0.41 8.40 26.51
CA LEU A 115 -0.02 8.57 25.12
C LEU A 115 -1.21 7.67 24.75
N VAL A 116 -1.31 6.48 25.35
CA VAL A 116 -2.39 5.52 25.06
C VAL A 116 -3.65 5.87 25.86
N ARG A 117 -4.75 6.14 25.17
CA ARG A 117 -6.03 6.54 25.77
C ARG A 117 -7.08 5.44 25.58
N VAL A 118 -7.00 4.40 26.38
CA VAL A 118 -7.95 3.28 26.38
C VAL A 118 -9.03 3.47 27.43
N GLN A 119 -10.21 2.86 27.23
CA GLN A 119 -11.33 2.91 28.17
C GLN A 119 -11.10 1.96 29.37
N LYS A 120 -10.43 0.83 29.15
CA LYS A 120 -10.06 -0.13 30.17
C LYS A 120 -8.58 -0.12 30.39
N GLU A 121 -8.16 -0.22 31.64
CA GLU A 121 -6.72 -0.36 31.95
C GLU A 121 -6.15 -1.62 31.32
N ILE A 122 -5.13 -1.45 30.51
CA ILE A 122 -4.37 -2.54 29.91
C ILE A 122 -3.03 -2.62 30.64
N PRO A 123 -2.72 -3.76 31.29
CA PRO A 123 -1.45 -3.93 31.98
C PRO A 123 -0.31 -4.02 30.97
N ASN A 124 0.91 -3.66 31.41
CA ASN A 124 2.15 -3.86 30.67
C ASN A 124 2.23 -3.16 29.28
N LEU A 125 1.60 -2.00 29.09
CA LEU A 125 1.62 -1.24 27.83
C LEU A 125 3.06 -1.00 27.33
N LYS A 126 4.00 -0.67 28.24
CA LYS A 126 5.41 -0.47 27.89
C LYS A 126 6.05 -1.74 27.32
N LEU A 127 5.78 -2.90 27.92
CA LEU A 127 6.27 -4.18 27.42
C LEU A 127 5.75 -4.47 26.02
N TYR A 128 4.46 -4.28 25.79
CA TYR A 128 3.83 -4.49 24.46
C TYR A 128 4.42 -3.57 23.40
N TYR A 129 4.67 -2.31 23.75
CA TYR A 129 5.32 -1.36 22.85
C TYR A 129 6.75 -1.81 22.49
N VAL A 130 7.55 -2.22 23.48
CA VAL A 130 8.91 -2.72 23.25
C VAL A 130 8.91 -3.97 22.39
N LEU A 131 7.99 -4.91 22.61
CA LEU A 131 7.86 -6.11 21.76
C LEU A 131 7.47 -5.75 20.31
N ALA A 132 6.58 -4.79 20.12
CA ALA A 132 6.24 -4.29 18.79
C ALA A 132 7.42 -3.56 18.11
N LEU A 133 8.21 -2.79 18.89
CA LEU A 133 9.44 -2.14 18.42
C LEU A 133 10.47 -3.18 17.97
N LEU A 134 10.68 -4.25 18.77
CA LEU A 134 11.60 -5.34 18.43
C LEU A 134 11.20 -6.06 17.13
N ASN A 135 9.91 -6.19 16.84
CA ASN A 135 9.44 -6.73 15.57
C ASN A 135 9.91 -5.89 14.38
N ILE A 136 9.83 -4.55 14.48
CA ILE A 136 10.33 -3.66 13.43
C ILE A 136 11.85 -3.75 13.30
N VAL A 137 12.57 -3.69 14.41
CA VAL A 137 14.04 -3.83 14.40
C VAL A 137 14.47 -5.16 13.77
N ALA A 138 13.74 -6.26 14.07
CA ALA A 138 14.00 -7.57 13.48
C ALA A 138 13.84 -7.57 11.95
N SER A 139 12.94 -6.77 11.39
CA SER A 139 12.79 -6.65 9.94
C SER A 139 14.00 -6.06 9.23
N TYR A 140 14.83 -5.29 9.94
CA TYR A 140 16.05 -4.66 9.39
C TYR A 140 17.29 -5.55 9.41
N LEU A 141 17.28 -6.67 10.10
CA LEU A 141 18.48 -7.52 10.30
C LEU A 141 19.18 -7.89 8.99
N PHE A 142 18.43 -8.21 7.95
CA PHE A 142 18.98 -8.67 6.67
C PHE A 142 18.29 -8.05 5.44
N ILE A 143 17.61 -6.92 5.61
CA ILE A 143 16.86 -6.26 4.53
C ILE A 143 17.76 -5.82 3.37
N TYR A 144 19.03 -5.52 3.59
CA TYR A 144 20.01 -5.18 2.56
C TYR A 144 20.20 -6.32 1.55
N LYS A 145 20.12 -7.60 2.00
CA LYS A 145 20.16 -8.75 1.10
C LYS A 145 18.89 -8.88 0.24
N ASN A 146 17.73 -8.47 0.77
CA ASN A 146 16.51 -8.40 -0.04
C ASN A 146 16.64 -7.36 -1.16
N THR A 147 17.31 -6.24 -0.92
CA THR A 147 17.59 -5.23 -1.96
C THR A 147 18.42 -5.82 -3.10
N LEU A 148 19.44 -6.63 -2.79
CA LEU A 148 20.24 -7.36 -3.78
C LEU A 148 19.42 -8.40 -4.55
N LEU A 149 18.56 -9.18 -3.86
CA LEU A 149 17.65 -10.13 -4.50
C LEU A 149 16.69 -9.41 -5.47
N ASN A 150 16.19 -8.24 -5.10
CA ASN A 150 15.32 -7.45 -5.95
C ASN A 150 16.06 -6.92 -7.19
N ALA A 151 17.23 -6.33 -7.01
CA ALA A 151 18.07 -5.83 -8.11
C ALA A 151 18.46 -6.93 -9.09
N SER A 152 18.67 -8.16 -8.60
CA SER A 152 19.02 -9.35 -9.41
C SER A 152 17.81 -10.11 -9.98
N GLN A 153 16.59 -9.54 -9.96
CA GLN A 153 15.34 -10.15 -10.42
C GLN A 153 14.91 -11.42 -9.64
N ASN A 154 15.44 -11.63 -8.44
CA ASN A 154 15.11 -12.76 -7.57
C ASN A 154 14.11 -12.40 -6.45
N GLN A 155 13.35 -11.32 -6.62
CA GLN A 155 12.36 -10.83 -5.64
C GLN A 155 11.29 -11.88 -5.28
N TYR A 156 11.04 -12.86 -6.17
CA TYR A 156 10.10 -13.95 -5.90
C TYR A 156 10.46 -14.75 -4.65
N ILE A 157 11.74 -14.84 -4.29
CA ILE A 157 12.21 -15.54 -3.07
C ILE A 157 11.66 -14.84 -1.83
N TYR A 158 11.80 -13.51 -1.79
CA TYR A 158 11.25 -12.69 -0.70
C TYR A 158 9.73 -12.79 -0.65
N ASN A 159 9.05 -12.61 -1.78
CA ASN A 159 7.59 -12.63 -1.85
C ASN A 159 7.03 -13.98 -1.37
N THR A 160 7.60 -15.08 -1.84
CA THR A 160 7.15 -16.42 -1.45
C THR A 160 7.43 -16.70 0.03
N SER A 161 8.63 -16.40 0.52
CA SER A 161 8.95 -16.60 1.95
C SER A 161 8.08 -15.75 2.85
N SER A 162 7.86 -14.48 2.51
CA SER A 162 7.01 -13.57 3.29
C SER A 162 5.58 -14.08 3.40
N VAL A 163 5.01 -14.65 2.33
CA VAL A 163 3.67 -15.26 2.38
C VAL A 163 3.66 -16.49 3.28
N VAL A 164 4.64 -17.40 3.16
CA VAL A 164 4.73 -18.63 3.97
C VAL A 164 4.90 -18.28 5.46
N PHE A 165 5.84 -17.38 5.79
CA PHE A 165 6.06 -16.96 7.17
C PHE A 165 4.88 -16.17 7.75
N SER A 166 4.19 -15.36 6.95
CA SER A 166 2.95 -14.68 7.36
C SER A 166 1.84 -15.70 7.68
N PHE A 167 1.71 -16.75 6.88
CA PHE A 167 0.76 -17.83 7.14
C PHE A 167 1.06 -18.56 8.44
N LEU A 168 2.33 -18.96 8.64
CA LEU A 168 2.79 -19.59 9.87
C LEU A 168 2.56 -18.70 11.10
N MET A 169 2.92 -17.42 11.00
CA MET A 169 2.71 -16.43 12.05
C MET A 169 1.23 -16.38 12.47
N GLN A 170 0.32 -16.25 11.50
CA GLN A 170 -1.11 -16.13 11.78
C GLN A 170 -1.68 -17.41 12.42
N ILE A 171 -1.29 -18.60 11.96
CA ILE A 171 -1.70 -19.86 12.56
C ILE A 171 -1.24 -19.96 14.02
N VAL A 172 0.03 -19.67 14.28
CA VAL A 172 0.59 -19.72 15.64
C VAL A 172 -0.05 -18.65 16.53
N GLN A 173 -0.27 -17.45 16.02
CA GLN A 173 -0.97 -16.37 16.73
C GLN A 173 -2.40 -16.75 17.08
N ILE A 174 -3.15 -17.37 16.16
CA ILE A 174 -4.49 -17.92 16.45
C ILE A 174 -4.42 -18.96 17.58
N GLY A 175 -3.45 -19.87 17.53
CA GLY A 175 -3.22 -20.85 18.59
C GLY A 175 -2.92 -20.21 19.94
N VAL A 176 -2.05 -19.21 19.98
CA VAL A 176 -1.73 -18.45 21.20
C VAL A 176 -2.98 -17.77 21.78
N LEU A 177 -3.76 -17.11 20.92
CA LEU A 177 -4.97 -16.40 21.35
C LEU A 177 -6.06 -17.34 21.88
N THR A 178 -6.23 -18.49 21.24
CA THR A 178 -7.26 -19.46 21.65
C THR A 178 -6.89 -20.21 22.93
N ILE A 179 -5.61 -20.53 23.15
CA ILE A 179 -5.15 -21.34 24.28
C ILE A 179 -4.75 -20.48 25.48
N ARG A 180 -3.94 -19.43 25.26
CA ARG A 180 -3.33 -18.62 26.32
C ARG A 180 -3.98 -17.26 26.52
N ARG A 181 -4.62 -16.69 25.48
CA ARG A 181 -5.20 -15.33 25.48
C ARG A 181 -4.19 -14.26 25.89
N ASP A 182 -2.94 -14.42 25.48
CA ASP A 182 -1.80 -13.60 25.90
C ASP A 182 -1.32 -12.72 24.74
N TYR A 183 -1.41 -11.40 24.94
CA TYR A 183 -0.97 -10.44 23.94
C TYR A 183 0.54 -10.31 23.83
N ALA A 184 1.30 -10.51 24.94
CA ALA A 184 2.75 -10.51 24.88
C ALA A 184 3.27 -11.67 24.01
N LEU A 185 2.73 -12.88 24.22
CA LEU A 185 3.07 -14.04 23.37
C LEU A 185 2.70 -13.81 21.90
N TYR A 186 1.56 -13.17 21.63
CA TYR A 186 1.15 -12.79 20.27
C TYR A 186 2.21 -11.91 19.60
N LEU A 187 2.73 -10.89 20.28
CA LEU A 187 3.78 -9.99 19.78
C LEU A 187 5.14 -10.69 19.67
N ILE A 188 5.48 -11.58 20.60
CA ILE A 188 6.72 -12.39 20.54
C ILE A 188 6.71 -13.29 19.31
N VAL A 189 5.58 -13.96 19.02
CA VAL A 189 5.42 -14.78 17.81
C VAL A 189 5.62 -13.92 16.56
N GLN A 190 5.09 -12.71 16.54
CA GLN A 190 5.26 -11.78 15.43
C GLN A 190 6.74 -11.44 15.21
N ALA A 191 7.45 -11.03 16.26
CA ALA A 191 8.87 -10.68 16.16
C ALA A 191 9.74 -11.89 15.79
N ALA A 192 9.49 -13.05 16.38
CA ALA A 192 10.24 -14.28 16.12
C ALA A 192 10.05 -14.76 14.66
N THR A 193 8.82 -14.73 14.14
CA THR A 193 8.56 -15.12 12.75
C THR A 193 9.13 -14.13 11.74
N THR A 194 9.11 -12.83 12.05
CA THR A 194 9.78 -11.80 11.23
C THR A 194 11.30 -12.06 11.19
N ALA A 195 11.93 -12.26 12.34
CA ALA A 195 13.36 -12.57 12.43
C ALA A 195 13.70 -13.87 11.65
N ALA A 196 12.90 -14.93 11.82
CA ALA A 196 13.10 -16.20 11.12
C ALA A 196 12.99 -16.04 9.60
N ASN A 197 12.03 -15.25 9.10
CA ASN A 197 11.92 -14.93 7.67
C ASN A 197 13.16 -14.19 7.17
N MET A 198 13.67 -13.20 7.91
CA MET A 198 14.86 -12.45 7.53
C MET A 198 16.11 -13.35 7.50
N VAL A 199 16.26 -14.26 8.47
CA VAL A 199 17.34 -15.27 8.48
C VAL A 199 17.20 -16.20 7.26
N TYR A 200 16.00 -16.68 6.95
CA TYR A 200 15.76 -17.51 5.76
C TYR A 200 16.18 -16.81 4.47
N ILE A 201 15.77 -15.53 4.30
CA ILE A 201 16.13 -14.70 3.15
C ILE A 201 17.65 -14.53 3.07
N SER A 202 18.32 -14.27 4.21
CA SER A 202 19.76 -14.17 4.31
C SER A 202 20.46 -15.47 3.82
N CYS A 203 20.01 -16.62 4.32
CA CYS A 203 20.56 -17.91 3.91
C CYS A 203 20.35 -18.21 2.40
N LYS A 204 19.21 -17.80 1.85
CA LYS A 204 18.94 -17.94 0.41
C LYS A 204 19.81 -17.03 -0.43
N ALA A 205 19.99 -15.78 -0.02
CA ALA A 205 20.87 -14.83 -0.70
C ALA A 205 22.33 -15.32 -0.68
N ASP A 206 22.82 -15.83 0.46
CA ASP A 206 24.18 -16.38 0.57
C ASP A 206 24.43 -17.66 -0.26
N LYS A 207 23.36 -18.39 -0.61
CA LYS A 207 23.45 -19.52 -1.55
C LYS A 207 23.48 -19.06 -3.01
N LEU A 208 22.75 -18.00 -3.34
CA LEU A 208 22.72 -17.45 -4.71
C LEU A 208 23.96 -16.62 -5.02
N PHE A 209 24.48 -15.94 -4.01
CA PHE A 209 25.64 -15.05 -4.11
C PHE A 209 26.73 -15.51 -3.14
N PRO A 210 27.47 -16.60 -3.45
CA PRO A 210 28.49 -17.16 -2.55
C PRO A 210 29.59 -16.16 -2.15
N PHE A 211 29.84 -15.18 -3.01
CA PHE A 211 30.82 -14.11 -2.76
C PHE A 211 30.49 -13.23 -1.53
N LEU A 212 29.22 -13.20 -1.09
CA LEU A 212 28.84 -12.47 0.13
C LEU A 212 29.41 -13.04 1.42
N LYS A 213 29.89 -14.28 1.40
CA LYS A 213 30.53 -14.94 2.56
C LYS A 213 31.98 -14.52 2.74
N ASP A 214 32.59 -13.93 1.72
CA ASP A 214 33.97 -13.48 1.79
C ASP A 214 34.08 -12.26 2.73
N LYS A 215 35.00 -12.34 3.68
CA LYS A 215 35.23 -11.28 4.67
C LYS A 215 36.13 -10.16 4.15
N LYS A 216 36.86 -10.40 3.04
CA LYS A 216 37.73 -9.38 2.44
C LYS A 216 36.87 -8.46 1.57
N VAL A 217 36.54 -7.30 2.08
CA VAL A 217 35.72 -6.30 1.38
C VAL A 217 36.53 -5.03 1.20
N LYS A 218 36.65 -4.56 -0.04
CA LYS A 218 37.24 -3.26 -0.34
C LYS A 218 36.25 -2.16 0.03
N GLU A 219 36.73 -1.10 0.64
CA GLU A 219 35.85 0.05 0.93
C GLU A 219 35.47 0.78 -0.35
N LEU A 220 34.21 1.24 -0.41
CA LEU A 220 33.73 2.11 -1.48
C LEU A 220 34.46 3.44 -1.50
N ASP A 221 34.66 3.98 -2.68
CA ASP A 221 35.24 5.29 -2.86
C ASP A 221 34.39 6.40 -2.22
N ARG A 222 35.07 7.48 -1.82
CA ARG A 222 34.43 8.60 -1.14
C ARG A 222 33.39 9.30 -2.02
N GLU A 223 33.64 9.37 -3.33
CA GLU A 223 32.73 9.95 -4.30
C GLU A 223 31.44 9.13 -4.46
N GLU A 224 31.56 7.80 -4.49
CA GLU A 224 30.42 6.91 -4.60
C GLU A 224 29.55 6.92 -3.31
N LYS A 225 30.18 6.89 -2.13
CA LYS A 225 29.49 7.11 -0.84
C LYS A 225 28.71 8.43 -0.84
N LYS A 226 29.31 9.50 -1.38
CA LYS A 226 28.67 10.82 -1.52
C LYS A 226 27.50 10.79 -2.51
N SER A 227 27.63 10.11 -3.64
CA SER A 227 26.55 9.93 -4.63
C SER A 227 25.36 9.22 -4.02
N ILE A 228 25.56 8.06 -3.37
CA ILE A 228 24.50 7.32 -2.67
C ILE A 228 23.79 8.20 -1.63
N SER A 229 24.56 8.93 -0.82
CA SER A 229 24.00 9.84 0.19
C SER A 229 23.17 10.97 -0.43
N CYS A 230 23.59 11.50 -1.59
CA CYS A 230 22.86 12.53 -2.32
C CYS A 230 21.51 11.98 -2.84
N ASP A 231 21.51 10.77 -3.42
CA ASP A 231 20.29 10.13 -3.93
C ASP A 231 19.30 9.82 -2.82
N VAL A 232 19.77 9.30 -1.67
CA VAL A 232 18.92 9.09 -0.49
C VAL A 232 18.32 10.41 0.00
N ARG A 233 19.13 11.46 0.15
CA ARG A 233 18.64 12.79 0.56
C ARG A 233 17.64 13.39 -0.41
N ALA A 234 17.77 13.13 -1.71
CA ALA A 234 16.82 13.61 -2.71
C ALA A 234 15.45 12.92 -2.61
N MET A 235 15.40 11.65 -2.17
CA MET A 235 14.16 10.88 -1.99
C MET A 235 13.49 11.10 -0.63
N CYS A 236 14.25 11.53 0.37
CA CYS A 236 13.82 11.70 1.76
C CYS A 236 12.55 12.55 1.91
N PRO A 237 12.47 13.78 1.35
CA PRO A 237 11.31 14.66 1.52
C PRO A 237 10.01 14.04 1.02
N TYR A 238 10.08 13.35 -0.12
CA TYR A 238 8.91 12.69 -0.70
C TYR A 238 8.40 11.57 0.20
N LYS A 239 9.31 10.72 0.71
CA LYS A 239 8.97 9.59 1.57
C LYS A 239 8.45 10.02 2.95
N ILE A 240 9.02 11.06 3.54
CA ILE A 240 8.51 11.65 4.79
C ILE A 240 7.07 12.12 4.59
N GLY A 241 6.82 12.89 3.53
CA GLY A 241 5.48 13.37 3.23
C GLY A 241 4.49 12.24 2.99
N GLU A 242 4.87 11.21 2.22
CA GLU A 242 4.07 10.02 1.98
C GLU A 242 3.72 9.28 3.29
N GLY A 243 4.70 9.12 4.17
CA GLY A 243 4.50 8.43 5.44
C GLY A 243 3.59 9.19 6.39
N ILE A 244 3.76 10.50 6.52
CA ILE A 244 2.86 11.32 7.34
C ILE A 244 1.42 11.19 6.82
N LEU A 245 1.19 11.33 5.51
CA LEU A 245 -0.14 11.18 4.90
C LEU A 245 -0.78 9.81 5.14
N ASN A 246 0.01 8.76 5.26
CA ASN A 246 -0.52 7.39 5.38
C ASN A 246 -0.65 6.90 6.83
N TYR A 247 0.12 7.47 7.78
CA TYR A 247 0.22 6.92 9.13
C TYR A 247 -0.17 7.89 10.25
N SER A 248 -0.46 9.16 9.96
CA SER A 248 -0.78 10.16 10.98
C SER A 248 -2.20 10.02 11.55
N ASP A 249 -3.15 9.48 10.77
CA ASP A 249 -4.56 9.43 11.17
C ASP A 249 -4.75 8.79 12.57
N ASN A 250 -4.10 7.65 12.83
CA ASN A 250 -4.21 6.97 14.13
C ASN A 250 -3.63 7.79 15.29
N ILE A 251 -2.65 8.67 15.03
CA ILE A 251 -2.11 9.57 16.06
C ILE A 251 -3.17 10.62 16.41
N PHE A 252 -3.81 11.21 15.40
CA PHE A 252 -4.87 12.20 15.62
C PHE A 252 -6.12 11.58 16.23
N ILE A 253 -6.52 10.36 15.81
CA ILE A 253 -7.64 9.64 16.42
C ILE A 253 -7.35 9.38 17.90
N ASN A 254 -6.13 8.93 18.25
CA ASN A 254 -5.76 8.71 19.64
C ASN A 254 -5.76 10.00 20.46
N SER A 255 -5.20 11.08 19.91
CA SER A 255 -5.03 12.33 20.66
C SER A 255 -6.33 13.12 20.83
N LEU A 256 -7.21 13.11 19.82
CA LEU A 256 -8.44 13.92 19.80
C LEU A 256 -9.69 13.14 20.25
N ILE A 257 -9.68 11.80 20.12
CA ILE A 257 -10.83 10.95 20.46
C ILE A 257 -10.40 9.93 21.53
N ASN A 258 -9.92 8.76 21.13
CA ASN A 258 -9.35 7.73 22.01
C ASN A 258 -8.69 6.61 21.18
N THR A 259 -7.93 5.73 21.86
CA THR A 259 -7.25 4.58 21.23
C THR A 259 -8.24 3.51 20.74
N THR A 260 -9.37 3.32 21.42
CA THR A 260 -10.37 2.29 21.05
C THR A 260 -11.00 2.59 19.69
N THR A 261 -11.21 3.86 19.34
CA THR A 261 -11.70 4.28 18.01
C THR A 261 -10.77 3.84 16.88
N ILE A 262 -9.47 3.72 17.16
CA ILE A 262 -8.50 3.18 16.18
C ILE A 262 -8.85 1.75 15.80
N ALA A 263 -9.34 0.93 16.74
CA ALA A 263 -9.75 -0.45 16.43
C ALA A 263 -10.87 -0.47 15.38
N PHE A 264 -11.86 0.40 15.52
CA PHE A 264 -12.97 0.51 14.57
C PHE A 264 -12.48 1.02 13.21
N TYR A 265 -11.73 2.11 13.19
CA TYR A 265 -11.16 2.70 11.98
C TYR A 265 -10.26 1.73 11.22
N THR A 266 -9.35 1.02 11.89
CA THR A 266 -8.40 0.11 11.23
C THR A 266 -9.05 -1.14 10.66
N ASN A 267 -10.28 -1.51 11.06
CA ASN A 267 -11.05 -2.54 10.40
C ASN A 267 -11.40 -2.12 8.96
N TYR A 268 -11.87 -0.89 8.78
CA TYR A 268 -12.15 -0.33 7.45
C TYR A 268 -10.88 -0.07 6.65
N VAL A 269 -9.79 0.37 7.29
CA VAL A 269 -8.48 0.49 6.64
C VAL A 269 -8.01 -0.86 6.08
N SER A 270 -8.29 -1.97 6.77
CA SER A 270 -7.97 -3.31 6.25
C SER A 270 -8.70 -3.61 4.93
N LEU A 271 -9.97 -3.18 4.80
CA LEU A 271 -10.72 -3.29 3.54
C LEU A 271 -10.16 -2.36 2.46
N THR A 272 -9.83 -1.11 2.79
CA THR A 272 -9.23 -0.18 1.81
C THR A 272 -7.87 -0.67 1.31
N ASN A 273 -7.08 -1.34 2.17
CA ASN A 273 -5.80 -1.94 1.78
C ASN A 273 -5.97 -3.06 0.75
N VAL A 274 -7.04 -3.86 0.82
CA VAL A 274 -7.33 -4.87 -0.21
C VAL A 274 -7.62 -4.20 -1.55
N LEU A 275 -8.44 -3.14 -1.58
CA LEU A 275 -8.79 -2.41 -2.80
C LEU A 275 -7.56 -1.73 -3.43
N THR A 276 -6.74 -1.08 -2.63
CA THR A 276 -5.50 -0.43 -3.11
C THR A 276 -4.46 -1.44 -3.58
N LEU A 277 -4.38 -2.62 -2.96
CA LEU A 277 -3.53 -3.71 -3.42
C LEU A 277 -3.97 -4.21 -4.81
N MET A 278 -5.27 -4.37 -5.06
CA MET A 278 -5.79 -4.73 -6.38
C MET A 278 -5.42 -3.66 -7.43
N GLY A 279 -5.49 -2.38 -7.06
CA GLY A 279 -5.00 -1.28 -7.90
C GLY A 279 -3.50 -1.36 -8.18
N SER A 280 -2.69 -1.78 -7.22
CA SER A 280 -1.23 -1.88 -7.37
C SER A 280 -0.80 -3.01 -8.33
N VAL A 281 -1.58 -4.07 -8.47
CA VAL A 281 -1.33 -5.12 -9.47
C VAL A 281 -1.39 -4.54 -10.89
N VAL A 282 -2.41 -3.71 -11.15
CA VAL A 282 -2.55 -2.99 -12.43
C VAL A 282 -1.42 -1.98 -12.62
N TYR A 283 -1.05 -1.24 -11.55
CA TYR A 283 0.06 -0.29 -11.53
C TYR A 283 1.38 -0.95 -11.98
N ASN A 284 1.75 -2.09 -11.39
CA ASN A 284 2.99 -2.78 -11.72
C ASN A 284 3.02 -3.30 -13.17
N ALA A 285 1.87 -3.76 -13.68
CA ALA A 285 1.76 -4.22 -15.06
C ALA A 285 1.95 -3.08 -16.08
N ILE A 286 1.48 -1.87 -15.75
CA ILE A 286 1.56 -0.69 -16.61
C ILE A 286 2.94 -0.02 -16.51
N PHE A 287 3.57 -0.06 -15.35
CA PHE A 287 4.84 0.63 -15.08
C PHE A 287 5.94 0.25 -16.08
N ALA A 288 6.15 -1.06 -16.30
CA ALA A 288 7.14 -1.55 -17.27
C ALA A 288 6.81 -1.11 -18.70
N THR A 289 5.53 -1.18 -19.09
CA THR A 289 5.08 -0.81 -20.44
C THR A 289 5.28 0.68 -20.72
N ILE A 290 4.98 1.56 -19.73
CA ILE A 290 5.16 3.00 -19.88
C ILE A 290 6.65 3.38 -19.94
N GLY A 291 7.50 2.70 -19.16
CA GLY A 291 8.94 2.93 -19.17
C GLY A 291 9.53 2.77 -20.57
N ASP A 292 9.26 1.63 -21.21
CA ASP A 292 9.73 1.34 -22.57
C ASP A 292 9.12 2.30 -23.62
N PHE A 293 7.83 2.61 -23.46
CA PHE A 293 7.08 3.44 -24.40
C PHE A 293 7.51 4.92 -24.35
N ASN A 294 7.87 5.43 -23.18
CA ASN A 294 8.33 6.81 -23.01
C ASN A 294 9.65 7.10 -23.72
N VAL A 295 10.48 6.10 -23.97
CA VAL A 295 11.77 6.25 -24.67
C VAL A 295 11.58 6.25 -26.19
N SER A 296 10.64 5.45 -26.72
CA SER A 296 10.54 5.12 -28.14
C SER A 296 9.43 5.87 -28.91
N SER A 297 8.52 6.58 -28.22
CA SER A 297 7.29 7.10 -28.83
C SER A 297 7.24 8.63 -28.87
N ASP A 298 6.43 9.18 -29.81
CA ASP A 298 6.14 10.60 -29.92
C ASP A 298 5.13 11.08 -28.84
N GLU A 299 4.98 12.39 -28.68
CA GLU A 299 4.08 13.00 -27.69
C GLU A 299 2.62 12.57 -27.87
N LYS A 300 2.14 12.47 -29.12
CA LYS A 300 0.77 12.11 -29.44
C LYS A 300 0.45 10.66 -29.00
N GLN A 301 1.37 9.75 -29.26
CA GLN A 301 1.25 8.36 -28.85
C GLN A 301 1.30 8.22 -27.32
N LYS A 302 2.20 8.92 -26.63
CA LYS A 302 2.27 8.99 -25.16
C LYS A 302 0.97 9.48 -24.57
N LYS A 303 0.38 10.53 -25.14
CA LYS A 303 -0.91 11.08 -24.72
C LYS A 303 -2.06 10.09 -24.92
N GLN A 304 -2.10 9.39 -26.05
CA GLN A 304 -3.11 8.36 -26.30
C GLN A 304 -3.03 7.21 -25.28
N LEU A 305 -1.82 6.74 -24.98
CA LEU A 305 -1.59 5.72 -23.97
C LEU A 305 -2.02 6.21 -22.58
N PHE A 306 -1.63 7.44 -22.20
CA PHE A 306 -2.04 8.04 -20.93
C PHE A 306 -3.56 8.13 -20.80
N ASN A 307 -4.26 8.59 -21.85
CA ASN A 307 -5.72 8.69 -21.85
C ASN A 307 -6.39 7.33 -21.69
N MET A 308 -5.85 6.28 -22.31
CA MET A 308 -6.34 4.91 -22.14
C MET A 308 -6.14 4.39 -20.71
N ILE A 309 -4.98 4.68 -20.11
CA ILE A 309 -4.67 4.27 -18.75
C ILE A 309 -5.54 5.01 -17.74
N ILE A 310 -5.68 6.34 -17.87
CA ILE A 310 -6.57 7.14 -17.02
C ILE A 310 -8.02 6.68 -17.14
N PHE A 311 -8.47 6.33 -18.35
CA PHE A 311 -9.79 5.77 -18.56
C PHE A 311 -9.99 4.48 -17.75
N GLY A 312 -9.04 3.54 -17.83
CA GLY A 312 -9.11 2.29 -17.07
C GLY A 312 -9.06 2.52 -15.55
N TYR A 313 -8.18 3.41 -15.09
CA TYR A 313 -8.08 3.73 -13.65
C TYR A 313 -9.28 4.51 -13.13
N SER A 314 -9.87 5.39 -13.92
CA SER A 314 -11.13 6.07 -13.55
C SER A 314 -12.26 5.05 -13.37
N TRP A 315 -12.32 4.03 -14.24
CA TRP A 315 -13.28 2.93 -14.10
C TRP A 315 -13.03 2.13 -12.80
N ILE A 316 -11.80 1.69 -12.57
CA ILE A 316 -11.42 0.91 -11.37
C ILE A 316 -11.66 1.72 -10.09
N ALA A 317 -11.22 2.98 -10.05
CA ALA A 317 -11.37 3.85 -8.88
C ALA A 317 -12.84 4.12 -8.56
N MET A 318 -13.65 4.41 -9.58
CA MET A 318 -15.09 4.59 -9.45
C MET A 318 -15.78 3.33 -8.93
N PHE A 319 -15.46 2.16 -9.49
CA PHE A 319 -16.02 0.88 -9.08
C PHE A 319 -15.68 0.54 -7.62
N PHE A 320 -14.42 0.69 -7.24
CA PHE A 320 -13.98 0.40 -5.87
C PHE A 320 -14.53 1.41 -4.85
N ALA A 321 -14.61 2.69 -5.20
CA ALA A 321 -15.22 3.70 -4.35
C ALA A 321 -16.70 3.41 -4.10
N CYS A 322 -17.48 3.12 -5.16
CA CYS A 322 -18.87 2.70 -5.05
C CYS A 322 -19.01 1.42 -4.21
N GLY A 323 -18.19 0.40 -4.50
CA GLY A 323 -18.18 -0.84 -3.75
C GLY A 323 -17.90 -0.66 -2.27
N PHE A 324 -16.96 0.23 -1.92
CA PHE A 324 -16.63 0.54 -0.54
C PHE A 324 -17.79 1.25 0.16
N ILE A 325 -18.42 2.27 -0.47
CA ILE A 325 -19.58 2.97 0.10
C ILE A 325 -20.70 1.97 0.40
N CYS A 326 -21.05 1.11 -0.55
CA CYS A 326 -22.21 0.22 -0.43
C CYS A 326 -21.98 -0.99 0.47
N MET A 327 -20.75 -1.53 0.51
CA MET A 327 -20.49 -2.86 1.08
C MET A 327 -19.67 -2.87 2.36
N ALA A 328 -18.86 -1.81 2.63
CA ALA A 328 -17.91 -1.85 3.73
C ALA A 328 -18.58 -2.07 5.09
N SER A 329 -19.69 -1.38 5.37
CA SER A 329 -20.41 -1.53 6.63
C SER A 329 -21.09 -2.89 6.76
N ASP A 330 -21.67 -3.42 5.67
CA ASP A 330 -22.27 -4.76 5.67
C ASP A 330 -21.23 -5.86 5.88
N ILE A 331 -20.05 -5.70 5.25
CA ILE A 331 -18.92 -6.64 5.46
C ILE A 331 -18.46 -6.59 6.92
N VAL A 332 -18.25 -5.41 7.50
CA VAL A 332 -17.84 -5.26 8.90
C VAL A 332 -18.88 -5.82 9.85
N LYS A 333 -20.18 -5.58 9.58
CA LYS A 333 -21.29 -6.14 10.37
C LYS A 333 -21.27 -7.66 10.40
N ILE A 334 -21.09 -8.32 9.26
CA ILE A 334 -21.02 -9.79 9.18
C ILE A 334 -19.72 -10.33 9.79
N TRP A 335 -18.62 -9.63 9.59
CA TRP A 335 -17.30 -10.08 10.02
C TRP A 335 -17.06 -9.92 11.52
N LEU A 336 -17.40 -8.75 12.09
CA LEU A 336 -17.05 -8.37 13.46
C LEU A 336 -18.25 -8.05 14.34
N GLY A 337 -19.42 -7.85 13.74
CA GLY A 337 -20.63 -7.45 14.43
C GLY A 337 -20.98 -5.97 14.27
N GLU A 338 -22.22 -5.65 14.58
CA GLU A 338 -22.84 -4.33 14.33
C GLU A 338 -22.16 -3.20 15.11
N ARG A 339 -21.64 -3.48 16.30
CA ARG A 339 -20.95 -2.49 17.15
C ARG A 339 -19.68 -1.90 16.52
N PHE A 340 -19.07 -2.60 15.53
CA PHE A 340 -17.89 -2.12 14.83
C PHE A 340 -18.19 -1.29 13.59
N MET A 341 -19.46 -1.03 13.30
CA MET A 341 -19.84 -0.20 12.17
C MET A 341 -19.47 1.26 12.44
N LEU A 342 -18.83 1.88 11.45
CA LEU A 342 -18.59 3.32 11.45
C LEU A 342 -19.81 4.07 10.87
N PRO A 343 -20.00 5.34 11.24
CA PRO A 343 -20.99 6.20 10.61
C PRO A 343 -20.79 6.30 9.10
N SER A 344 -21.88 6.44 8.36
CA SER A 344 -21.88 6.43 6.88
C SER A 344 -21.08 7.59 6.27
N ASP A 345 -21.02 8.73 6.95
CA ASP A 345 -20.24 9.90 6.56
C ASP A 345 -18.72 9.62 6.63
N VAL A 346 -18.26 8.86 7.65
CA VAL A 346 -16.87 8.41 7.75
C VAL A 346 -16.54 7.43 6.62
N VAL A 347 -17.45 6.49 6.31
CA VAL A 347 -17.27 5.53 5.21
C VAL A 347 -17.18 6.27 3.87
N LEU A 348 -18.02 7.28 3.66
CA LEU A 348 -17.98 8.14 2.46
C LEU A 348 -16.64 8.88 2.36
N ALA A 349 -16.14 9.45 3.45
CA ALA A 349 -14.84 10.11 3.48
C ALA A 349 -13.66 9.15 3.17
N MET A 350 -13.71 7.93 3.72
CA MET A 350 -12.73 6.88 3.39
C MET A 350 -12.79 6.46 1.92
N SER A 351 -14.00 6.35 1.36
CA SER A 351 -14.21 6.05 -0.06
C SER A 351 -13.58 7.11 -0.98
N LEU A 352 -13.72 8.39 -0.63
CA LEU A 352 -13.08 9.48 -1.36
C LEU A 352 -11.55 9.32 -1.37
N ASN A 353 -10.96 8.97 -0.23
CA ASN A 353 -9.51 8.72 -0.16
C ASN A 353 -9.09 7.53 -1.03
N VAL A 354 -9.84 6.42 -1.03
CA VAL A 354 -9.61 5.27 -1.91
C VAL A 354 -9.64 5.69 -3.39
N TYR A 355 -10.66 6.47 -3.77
CA TYR A 355 -10.77 6.99 -5.14
C TYR A 355 -9.55 7.82 -5.53
N LEU A 356 -9.16 8.78 -4.69
CA LEU A 356 -8.02 9.68 -4.95
C LEU A 356 -6.70 8.91 -5.08
N VAL A 357 -6.44 7.96 -4.17
CA VAL A 357 -5.22 7.13 -4.23
C VAL A 357 -5.15 6.36 -5.55
N LEU A 358 -6.24 5.75 -5.98
CA LEU A 358 -6.27 4.95 -7.21
C LEU A 358 -6.15 5.82 -8.46
N ILE A 359 -6.89 6.92 -8.54
CA ILE A 359 -6.89 7.76 -9.74
C ILE A 359 -5.56 8.51 -9.95
N MET A 360 -4.77 8.68 -8.90
CA MET A 360 -3.43 9.27 -8.98
C MET A 360 -2.34 8.29 -9.42
N CYS A 361 -2.60 6.97 -9.41
CA CYS A 361 -1.63 5.95 -9.82
C CYS A 361 -1.03 6.20 -11.21
N PRO A 362 -1.78 6.48 -12.29
CA PRO A 362 -1.23 6.75 -13.60
C PRO A 362 -0.29 7.95 -13.64
N VAL A 363 -0.66 9.04 -12.96
CA VAL A 363 0.18 10.24 -12.87
C VAL A 363 1.49 9.92 -12.16
N ASN A 364 1.44 9.13 -11.09
CA ASN A 364 2.61 8.71 -10.35
C ASN A 364 3.55 7.82 -11.19
N VAL A 365 3.01 6.91 -12.02
CA VAL A 365 3.83 6.12 -12.96
C VAL A 365 4.58 7.03 -13.94
N TYR A 366 3.87 7.96 -14.57
CA TYR A 366 4.51 8.91 -15.50
C TYR A 366 5.53 9.79 -14.80
N ARG A 367 5.24 10.27 -13.60
CA ARG A 367 6.17 11.06 -12.79
C ARG A 367 7.50 10.34 -12.55
N ILE A 368 7.46 9.04 -12.26
CA ILE A 368 8.67 8.25 -12.01
C ILE A 368 9.39 7.94 -13.32
N THR A 369 8.68 7.47 -14.36
CA THR A 369 9.27 7.02 -15.63
C THR A 369 9.82 8.16 -16.49
N THR A 370 9.35 9.40 -16.30
CA THR A 370 9.84 10.60 -17.00
C THR A 370 10.85 11.42 -16.18
N GLY A 371 11.20 10.98 -14.96
CA GLY A 371 12.14 11.70 -14.10
C GLY A 371 11.59 12.98 -13.45
N MET A 372 10.28 13.23 -13.53
CA MET A 372 9.63 14.42 -12.98
C MET A 372 9.65 14.46 -11.44
N PHE A 373 10.05 13.37 -10.78
CA PHE A 373 10.18 13.32 -9.32
C PHE A 373 11.08 14.43 -8.76
N ARG A 374 12.06 14.93 -9.54
CA ARG A 374 12.91 16.06 -9.14
C ARG A 374 12.12 17.38 -9.03
N LYS A 375 11.15 17.60 -9.94
CA LYS A 375 10.30 18.81 -9.96
C LYS A 375 9.17 18.76 -8.93
N THR A 376 8.75 17.58 -8.54
CA THR A 376 7.61 17.35 -7.62
C THR A 376 8.04 16.92 -6.21
N LYS A 377 9.33 16.87 -5.91
CA LYS A 377 9.89 16.32 -4.66
C LYS A 377 9.31 16.92 -3.37
N GLY A 378 8.96 18.20 -3.39
CA GLY A 378 8.44 18.92 -2.21
C GLY A 378 6.94 18.82 -2.00
N ILE A 379 6.17 18.41 -3.02
CA ILE A 379 4.69 18.50 -2.95
C ILE A 379 4.10 17.66 -1.83
N LEU A 380 4.69 16.50 -1.53
CA LEU A 380 4.22 15.64 -0.44
C LEU A 380 4.55 16.19 0.95
N LEU A 381 5.58 17.02 1.10
CA LEU A 381 5.81 17.73 2.37
C LEU A 381 4.73 18.79 2.60
N TYR A 382 4.32 19.52 1.55
CA TYR A 382 3.18 20.44 1.65
C TYR A 382 1.88 19.69 1.95
N ALA A 383 1.68 18.53 1.32
CA ALA A 383 0.53 17.68 1.59
C ALA A 383 0.54 17.17 3.04
N ALA A 384 1.71 16.78 3.57
CA ALA A 384 1.86 16.36 4.96
C ALA A 384 1.58 17.51 5.94
N ALA A 385 2.11 18.70 5.70
CA ALA A 385 1.82 19.89 6.52
C ALA A 385 0.33 20.23 6.50
N ALA A 386 -0.30 20.23 5.33
CA ALA A 386 -1.72 20.44 5.18
C ALA A 386 -2.55 19.35 5.90
N ASN A 387 -2.13 18.07 5.79
CA ASN A 387 -2.78 16.98 6.49
C ASN A 387 -2.72 17.15 8.01
N ILE A 388 -1.57 17.48 8.59
CA ILE A 388 -1.42 17.74 10.03
C ILE A 388 -2.34 18.88 10.46
N PHE A 389 -2.32 19.99 9.71
CA PHE A 389 -3.17 21.16 10.00
C PHE A 389 -4.66 20.79 9.95
N PHE A 390 -5.12 20.17 8.87
CA PHE A 390 -6.53 19.82 8.73
C PHE A 390 -6.94 18.69 9.69
N SER A 391 -6.10 17.73 9.98
CA SER A 391 -6.40 16.65 10.94
C SER A 391 -6.62 17.22 12.34
N TYR A 392 -5.82 18.19 12.76
CA TYR A 392 -6.05 18.88 14.03
C TYR A 392 -7.29 19.75 13.99
N PHE A 393 -7.44 20.63 12.98
CA PHE A 393 -8.51 21.60 12.89
C PHE A 393 -9.90 20.97 12.67
N LEU A 394 -10.02 20.05 11.70
CA LEU A 394 -11.27 19.35 11.42
C LEU A 394 -11.53 18.24 12.44
N GLY A 395 -10.49 17.54 12.88
CA GLY A 395 -10.60 16.49 13.89
C GLY A 395 -11.11 17.00 15.23
N SER A 396 -10.67 18.17 15.69
CA SER A 396 -11.16 18.79 16.92
C SER A 396 -12.62 19.25 16.85
N ARG A 397 -13.15 19.53 15.64
CA ARG A 397 -14.54 20.01 15.44
C ARG A 397 -15.51 18.90 15.07
N PHE A 398 -15.08 17.98 14.20
CA PHE A 398 -15.92 16.97 13.59
C PHE A 398 -15.55 15.54 14.01
N GLY A 399 -14.55 15.37 14.89
CA GLY A 399 -14.11 14.05 15.34
C GLY A 399 -13.53 13.20 14.20
N LEU A 400 -13.91 11.92 14.13
CA LEU A 400 -13.33 10.94 13.21
C LEU A 400 -13.49 11.32 11.73
N ILE A 401 -14.67 11.82 11.33
CA ILE A 401 -14.88 12.27 9.94
C ILE A 401 -13.93 13.40 9.55
N GLY A 402 -13.67 14.34 10.49
CA GLY A 402 -12.74 15.45 10.26
C GLY A 402 -11.33 14.98 10.00
N ILE A 403 -10.84 13.98 10.75
CA ILE A 403 -9.50 13.40 10.58
C ILE A 403 -9.40 12.69 9.22
N VAL A 404 -10.39 11.88 8.86
CA VAL A 404 -10.38 11.12 7.60
C VAL A 404 -10.49 12.03 6.37
N LEU A 405 -11.33 13.07 6.44
CA LEU A 405 -11.44 14.08 5.39
C LEU A 405 -10.17 14.91 5.23
N ALA A 406 -9.44 15.16 6.32
CA ALA A 406 -8.20 15.94 6.28
C ALA A 406 -7.18 15.34 5.30
N THR A 407 -7.04 14.02 5.29
CA THR A 407 -6.12 13.32 4.36
C THR A 407 -6.55 13.49 2.91
N SER A 408 -7.86 13.39 2.61
CA SER A 408 -8.39 13.62 1.26
C SER A 408 -8.25 15.08 0.84
N LEU A 409 -8.53 16.04 1.73
CA LEU A 409 -8.37 17.47 1.46
C LEU A 409 -6.91 17.87 1.23
N ALA A 410 -6.00 17.36 2.06
CA ALA A 410 -4.56 17.60 1.88
C ALA A 410 -4.09 17.13 0.50
N ARG A 411 -4.52 15.95 0.04
CA ARG A 411 -4.23 15.45 -1.32
C ARG A 411 -4.85 16.33 -2.40
N LEU A 412 -6.10 16.74 -2.24
CA LEU A 412 -6.84 17.56 -3.20
C LEU A 412 -6.22 18.93 -3.42
N ILE A 413 -5.80 19.62 -2.35
CA ILE A 413 -5.23 20.96 -2.46
C ILE A 413 -3.75 21.00 -2.84
N THR A 414 -3.07 19.84 -2.85
CA THR A 414 -1.64 19.74 -3.15
C THR A 414 -1.38 18.85 -4.36
N GLN A 415 -1.20 17.57 -4.12
CA GLN A 415 -0.73 16.57 -5.08
C GLN A 415 -1.69 16.38 -6.26
N PHE A 416 -3.00 16.36 -5.99
CA PHE A 416 -4.04 16.00 -6.95
C PHE A 416 -4.11 16.91 -8.18
N TRP A 417 -3.90 18.21 -8.00
CA TRP A 417 -3.88 19.13 -9.12
C TRP A 417 -2.47 19.45 -9.61
N PHE A 418 -1.48 19.53 -8.71
CA PHE A 418 -0.14 19.95 -9.05
C PHE A 418 0.59 18.95 -9.95
N GLU A 419 0.58 17.66 -9.58
CA GLU A 419 1.30 16.63 -10.36
C GLU A 419 0.75 16.47 -11.78
N PRO A 420 -0.59 16.40 -12.02
CA PRO A 420 -1.12 16.37 -13.38
C PRO A 420 -0.78 17.63 -14.18
N VAL A 421 -0.84 18.84 -13.57
CA VAL A 421 -0.47 20.08 -14.26
C VAL A 421 0.98 20.07 -14.69
N VAL A 422 1.90 19.64 -13.82
CA VAL A 422 3.32 19.50 -14.17
C VAL A 422 3.50 18.44 -15.26
N LEU A 423 2.80 17.30 -15.19
CA LEU A 423 2.85 16.26 -16.22
C LEU A 423 2.43 16.79 -17.59
N TYR A 424 1.31 17.50 -17.65
CA TYR A 424 0.80 18.05 -18.91
C TYR A 424 1.75 19.12 -19.48
N ARG A 425 2.34 19.96 -18.64
CA ARG A 425 3.31 20.97 -19.07
C ARG A 425 4.60 20.37 -19.62
N GLU A 426 5.10 19.28 -19.03
CA GLU A 426 6.42 18.73 -19.35
C GLU A 426 6.39 17.63 -20.41
N VAL A 427 5.29 16.87 -20.48
CA VAL A 427 5.18 15.67 -21.34
C VAL A 427 4.13 15.83 -22.43
N PHE A 428 3.07 16.61 -22.17
CA PHE A 428 1.95 16.81 -23.08
C PHE A 428 1.70 18.28 -23.37
N SER A 429 2.74 18.99 -23.82
CA SER A 429 2.80 20.46 -23.98
C SER A 429 1.69 21.04 -24.84
N HIS A 430 1.18 20.28 -25.81
CA HIS A 430 0.09 20.68 -26.73
C HIS A 430 -1.30 20.24 -26.26
N SER A 431 -1.46 19.78 -25.01
CA SER A 431 -2.72 19.24 -24.49
C SER A 431 -3.21 20.00 -23.25
N HIS A 432 -4.53 20.10 -23.08
CA HIS A 432 -5.14 20.74 -21.93
C HIS A 432 -5.36 19.75 -20.79
N VAL A 433 -4.96 20.10 -19.57
CA VAL A 433 -5.15 19.29 -18.36
C VAL A 433 -6.63 19.16 -17.96
N ASN A 434 -7.50 20.04 -18.44
CA ASN A 434 -8.94 20.04 -18.14
C ASN A 434 -9.62 18.72 -18.52
N GLU A 435 -9.13 18.04 -19.56
CA GLU A 435 -9.64 16.72 -19.94
C GLU A 435 -9.43 15.68 -18.83
N TYR A 436 -8.27 15.72 -18.18
CA TYR A 436 -7.98 14.87 -17.03
C TYR A 436 -8.95 15.16 -15.88
N PHE A 437 -9.07 16.42 -15.44
CA PHE A 437 -9.94 16.79 -14.33
C PHE A 437 -11.41 16.49 -14.60
N ARG A 438 -11.90 16.76 -15.83
CA ARG A 438 -13.26 16.40 -16.22
C ARG A 438 -13.53 14.90 -16.06
N ARG A 439 -12.60 14.05 -16.50
CA ARG A 439 -12.74 12.58 -16.41
C ARG A 439 -12.72 12.11 -14.95
N VAL A 440 -11.85 12.68 -14.14
CA VAL A 440 -11.76 12.35 -12.71
C VAL A 440 -13.01 12.79 -11.97
N THR A 441 -13.47 14.02 -12.17
CA THR A 441 -14.69 14.53 -11.53
C THR A 441 -15.91 13.69 -11.95
N MET A 442 -16.01 13.31 -13.23
CA MET A 442 -17.11 12.46 -13.71
C MET A 442 -17.07 11.08 -13.05
N GLY A 443 -15.88 10.51 -12.81
CA GLY A 443 -15.73 9.25 -12.06
C GLY A 443 -16.28 9.33 -10.63
N ILE A 444 -16.04 10.44 -9.92
CA ILE A 444 -16.62 10.68 -8.57
C ILE A 444 -18.14 10.76 -8.66
N ILE A 445 -18.67 11.53 -9.61
CA ILE A 445 -20.12 11.68 -9.80
C ILE A 445 -20.77 10.32 -10.08
N ILE A 446 -20.19 9.52 -10.98
CA ILE A 446 -20.69 8.17 -11.29
C ILE A 446 -20.65 7.27 -10.05
N ALA A 447 -19.56 7.32 -9.24
CA ALA A 447 -19.46 6.54 -8.01
C ALA A 447 -20.58 6.87 -7.03
N LEU A 448 -20.85 8.16 -6.81
CA LEU A 448 -21.89 8.64 -5.90
C LEU A 448 -23.29 8.30 -6.42
N LEU A 449 -23.58 8.56 -7.69
CA LEU A 449 -24.87 8.20 -8.29
C LEU A 449 -25.11 6.68 -8.25
N SER A 450 -24.08 5.90 -8.57
CA SER A 450 -24.15 4.44 -8.50
C SER A 450 -24.44 3.96 -7.10
N SER A 451 -23.78 4.53 -6.06
CA SER A 451 -24.00 4.12 -4.69
C SER A 451 -25.42 4.42 -4.21
N ILE A 452 -25.97 5.58 -4.57
CA ILE A 452 -27.37 5.93 -4.27
C ILE A 452 -28.34 4.95 -4.91
N ILE A 453 -28.12 4.61 -6.21
CA ILE A 453 -28.98 3.65 -6.92
C ILE A 453 -28.88 2.25 -6.30
N VAL A 454 -27.66 1.79 -5.98
CA VAL A 454 -27.44 0.48 -5.35
C VAL A 454 -28.14 0.41 -3.99
N ASP A 455 -28.01 1.44 -3.15
CA ASP A 455 -28.65 1.45 -1.82
C ASP A 455 -30.17 1.50 -1.92
N ARG A 456 -30.74 2.27 -2.88
CA ARG A 456 -32.19 2.28 -3.12
C ARG A 456 -32.70 0.94 -3.61
N LEU A 457 -32.02 0.30 -4.56
CA LEU A 457 -32.39 -1.04 -5.05
C LEU A 457 -32.23 -2.11 -3.96
N ALA A 458 -31.15 -2.04 -3.18
CA ALA A 458 -30.93 -2.96 -2.07
C ALA A 458 -32.00 -2.82 -0.99
N GLY A 459 -32.49 -1.60 -0.71
CA GLY A 459 -33.56 -1.34 0.28
C GLY A 459 -34.92 -1.95 -0.09
N ILE A 460 -35.15 -2.30 -1.38
CA ILE A 460 -36.37 -2.95 -1.83
C ILE A 460 -36.28 -4.49 -1.70
N LEU A 461 -35.08 -5.03 -1.47
CA LEU A 461 -34.86 -6.47 -1.44
C LEU A 461 -35.45 -7.07 -0.14
N PRO A 462 -36.30 -8.11 -0.24
CA PRO A 462 -36.93 -8.76 0.93
C PRO A 462 -35.99 -9.73 1.66
N PHE A 463 -34.68 -9.68 1.39
CA PHE A 463 -33.68 -10.60 1.92
C PHE A 463 -32.97 -10.04 3.14
N GLN A 464 -32.45 -10.90 4.02
CA GLN A 464 -31.65 -10.54 5.19
C GLN A 464 -30.39 -11.43 5.28
N GLY A 465 -29.43 -10.99 6.11
CA GLY A 465 -28.20 -11.75 6.38
C GLY A 465 -27.26 -11.85 5.15
N ILE A 466 -26.62 -12.99 5.00
CA ILE A 466 -25.60 -13.22 3.98
C ILE A 466 -26.18 -13.12 2.55
N LEU A 467 -27.40 -13.61 2.34
CA LEU A 467 -28.04 -13.56 1.03
C LEU A 467 -28.28 -12.12 0.55
N TYR A 468 -28.71 -11.23 1.46
CA TYR A 468 -28.81 -9.80 1.17
C TYR A 468 -27.48 -9.21 0.69
N VAL A 469 -26.39 -9.50 1.39
CA VAL A 469 -25.05 -8.98 1.05
C VAL A 469 -24.57 -9.51 -0.31
N VAL A 470 -24.82 -10.79 -0.60
CA VAL A 470 -24.48 -11.38 -1.90
C VAL A 470 -25.25 -10.71 -3.03
N ILE A 471 -26.56 -10.50 -2.87
CA ILE A 471 -27.37 -9.84 -3.91
C ILE A 471 -26.97 -8.38 -4.04
N LYS A 472 -26.79 -7.64 -2.95
CA LYS A 472 -26.29 -6.27 -2.96
C LYS A 472 -24.93 -6.17 -3.67
N PHE A 473 -24.03 -7.13 -3.45
CA PHE A 473 -22.75 -7.21 -4.14
C PHE A 473 -22.93 -7.39 -5.66
N LEU A 474 -23.84 -8.26 -6.10
CA LEU A 474 -24.13 -8.44 -7.54
C LEU A 474 -24.69 -7.16 -8.17
N VAL A 475 -25.60 -6.48 -7.48
CA VAL A 475 -26.14 -5.18 -7.92
C VAL A 475 -25.02 -4.13 -7.96
N CYS A 476 -24.14 -4.11 -6.96
CA CYS A 476 -22.98 -3.22 -6.92
C CYS A 476 -21.96 -3.54 -8.02
N CYS A 477 -21.86 -4.78 -8.47
CA CYS A 477 -21.05 -5.12 -9.65
C CYS A 477 -21.70 -4.68 -10.96
N LEU A 478 -23.01 -4.64 -11.04
CA LEU A 478 -23.74 -4.34 -12.29
C LEU A 478 -23.89 -2.83 -12.53
N ILE A 479 -24.46 -2.11 -11.56
CA ILE A 479 -24.91 -0.72 -11.72
C ILE A 479 -23.77 0.25 -12.07
N PRO A 480 -22.66 0.33 -11.33
CA PRO A 480 -21.58 1.28 -11.67
C PRO A 480 -20.94 0.97 -13.02
N ASN A 481 -20.80 -0.31 -13.37
CA ASN A 481 -20.27 -0.71 -14.67
C ASN A 481 -21.23 -0.34 -15.83
N LEU A 482 -22.54 -0.50 -15.63
CA LEU A 482 -23.54 -0.10 -16.62
C LEU A 482 -23.56 1.42 -16.81
N LEU A 483 -23.57 2.20 -15.73
CA LEU A 483 -23.54 3.66 -15.81
C LEU A 483 -22.26 4.17 -16.47
N TYR A 484 -21.11 3.62 -16.10
CA TYR A 484 -19.84 3.97 -16.73
C TYR A 484 -19.84 3.67 -18.23
N TYR A 485 -20.36 2.50 -18.61
CA TYR A 485 -20.51 2.11 -20.02
C TYR A 485 -21.46 3.06 -20.78
N LEU A 486 -22.62 3.40 -20.23
CA LEU A 486 -23.59 4.29 -20.88
C LEU A 486 -23.02 5.70 -21.12
N ILE A 487 -22.28 6.24 -20.13
CA ILE A 487 -21.68 7.58 -20.23
C ILE A 487 -20.52 7.60 -21.22
N TYR A 488 -19.66 6.56 -21.22
CA TYR A 488 -18.44 6.53 -22.02
C TYR A 488 -18.54 5.66 -23.29
N ARG A 489 -19.73 5.19 -23.68
CA ARG A 489 -19.91 4.31 -24.86
C ARG A 489 -19.33 4.86 -26.16
N ASN A 490 -19.31 6.19 -26.31
CA ASN A 490 -18.80 6.90 -27.50
C ASN A 490 -17.35 7.40 -27.32
N ASP A 491 -16.75 7.22 -26.14
CA ASP A 491 -15.37 7.65 -25.89
C ASP A 491 -14.37 6.82 -26.73
N PRO A 492 -13.38 7.47 -27.37
CA PRO A 492 -12.34 6.75 -28.11
C PRO A 492 -11.62 5.67 -27.31
N SER A 493 -11.38 5.92 -26.01
CA SER A 493 -10.73 4.95 -25.10
C SER A 493 -11.60 3.70 -24.89
N MET A 494 -12.94 3.84 -24.86
CA MET A 494 -13.87 2.71 -24.76
C MET A 494 -13.81 1.85 -26.04
N LYS A 495 -13.75 2.46 -27.21
CA LYS A 495 -13.64 1.73 -28.50
C LYS A 495 -12.35 0.90 -28.53
N ILE A 496 -11.21 1.50 -28.17
CA ILE A 496 -9.92 0.81 -28.10
C ILE A 496 -9.97 -0.36 -27.09
N THR A 497 -10.58 -0.14 -25.92
CA THR A 497 -10.72 -1.18 -24.88
C THR A 497 -11.56 -2.35 -25.38
N LYS A 498 -12.69 -2.08 -26.07
CA LYS A 498 -13.52 -3.13 -26.69
C LYS A 498 -12.74 -3.95 -27.72
N ASP A 499 -12.00 -3.28 -28.59
CA ASP A 499 -11.18 -3.94 -29.62
C ASP A 499 -10.09 -4.83 -29.01
N LEU A 500 -9.45 -4.38 -27.92
CA LEU A 500 -8.46 -5.18 -27.20
C LEU A 500 -9.06 -6.42 -26.54
N ILE A 501 -10.23 -6.28 -25.92
CA ILE A 501 -10.96 -7.40 -25.30
C ILE A 501 -11.40 -8.40 -26.37
N SER A 502 -12.00 -7.93 -27.45
CA SER A 502 -12.48 -8.79 -28.55
C SER A 502 -11.35 -9.58 -29.22
N ARG A 503 -10.21 -8.93 -29.48
CA ARG A 503 -9.00 -9.59 -30.03
C ARG A 503 -8.43 -10.65 -29.08
N LYS A 504 -8.38 -10.39 -27.76
CA LYS A 504 -7.94 -11.38 -26.77
C LYS A 504 -8.91 -12.55 -26.68
N PHE A 505 -10.22 -12.29 -26.71
CA PHE A 505 -11.26 -13.32 -26.66
C PHE A 505 -11.23 -14.20 -27.93
N ALA A 506 -11.07 -13.59 -29.10
CA ALA A 506 -10.90 -14.31 -30.36
C ALA A 506 -9.63 -15.20 -30.38
N ARG A 507 -8.51 -14.71 -29.81
CA ARG A 507 -7.29 -15.51 -29.66
C ARG A 507 -7.47 -16.66 -28.67
N PHE A 508 -8.24 -16.46 -27.60
CA PHE A 508 -8.52 -17.51 -26.60
C PHE A 508 -9.38 -18.64 -27.20
N ILE A 509 -10.40 -18.29 -27.99
CA ILE A 509 -11.25 -19.27 -28.69
C ILE A 509 -10.44 -20.04 -29.76
N ARG A 510 -9.56 -19.34 -30.53
CA ARG A 510 -8.69 -19.98 -31.52
C ARG A 510 -7.63 -20.93 -30.92
N LYS A 511 -7.24 -20.76 -29.65
CA LYS A 511 -6.31 -21.68 -28.96
C LYS A 511 -7.00 -22.90 -28.35
N ARG A 512 -8.33 -22.94 -28.32
CA ARG A 512 -9.13 -24.07 -27.80
C ARG A 512 -9.71 -24.95 -28.92
N LYS A 513 -9.61 -24.52 -30.17
CA LYS A 513 -9.76 -25.36 -31.37
C LYS A 513 -8.36 -25.79 -31.87
#